data_07fcfdc97592390d03fb77937aae732f
#
_entry.id   07fcfdc97592390d03fb77937aae732f
#
_cell.length_a   1.000
_cell.length_b   1.000
_cell.length_c   1.000
_cell.angle_alpha   90.00
_cell.angle_beta   90.00
_cell.angle_gamma   90.00
#
_symmetry.space_group_name_H-M   'P 1'
#
loop_
_entity.id
_entity.type
_entity.pdbx_description
1 polymer ?
#
loop_
_entity_poly.entity_id
_entity_poly.type
_entity_poly.pdbx_seq_one_letter_code
_entity_poly.pdbx_strand_id
1 'polypeptide(L)'
;MKKRVLCAAIASMMVLSMAACSSGSTAATTAETKASEAETTTVAASSEKAEETTAAGTEGGTLIVGFDQDFPPMGFLGDNGEYTGFDLELAQEVAKRLGLEYQAQPIAWDAKDMELESGNIDCIWNGFTMTGREDDYTWTKPYMANTQVFVVRNDSGIEGKDGLAGKVVECQADSSAEAALKEDPDLTSTFGQLLTTADYNTAFMDLEQGSVDAIAMDVI
;
A
#
# COMPACT_ATOMS: atom_id res chain seq x y z
N MET A 1 4.19 -6.31 58.26
CA MET A 1 5.17 -5.23 58.58
C MET A 1 5.12 -4.24 57.45
N LYS A 2 4.71 -3.04 57.81
CA LYS A 2 4.58 -1.90 56.88
C LYS A 2 5.95 -1.30 56.61
N LYS A 3 6.31 -1.05 55.34
CA LYS A 3 7.33 -0.03 55.02
C LYS A 3 6.82 0.88 53.90
N ARG A 4 6.52 2.08 54.28
CA ARG A 4 6.30 3.26 53.44
C ARG A 4 7.66 3.91 53.13
N VAL A 5 7.87 4.33 51.92
CA VAL A 5 8.85 5.36 51.51
C VAL A 5 8.24 6.05 50.28
N LEU A 6 7.75 7.15 50.42
CA LEU A 6 8.00 8.56 50.51
C LEU A 6 8.58 9.17 49.21
N CYS A 7 7.79 10.14 48.72
CA CYS A 7 7.96 11.03 47.58
C CYS A 7 9.29 11.77 47.49
N ALA A 8 9.71 12.12 46.28
CA ALA A 8 10.38 13.38 46.03
C ALA A 8 9.97 13.91 44.66
N ALA A 9 9.21 14.96 44.67
CA ALA A 9 8.96 15.85 43.54
C ALA A 9 10.17 16.78 43.39
N ILE A 10 10.66 16.92 42.14
CA ILE A 10 11.53 18.04 41.78
C ILE A 10 10.92 18.75 40.61
N ALA A 11 10.35 19.91 40.93
CA ALA A 11 10.00 20.96 40.01
C ALA A 11 11.28 21.74 39.65
N SER A 12 11.52 21.99 38.40
CA SER A 12 12.47 23.01 37.94
C SER A 12 11.84 23.82 36.83
N MET A 13 11.47 25.04 37.24
CA MET A 13 11.26 26.20 36.37
C MET A 13 12.59 26.66 35.76
N MET A 14 12.58 27.11 34.52
CA MET A 14 13.41 28.24 34.02
C MET A 14 12.82 28.68 32.67
N VAL A 15 12.17 29.81 32.69
CA VAL A 15 12.58 31.22 32.50
C VAL A 15 12.76 31.59 31.02
N LEU A 16 11.81 32.44 30.61
CA LEU A 16 11.77 33.25 29.40
C LEU A 16 13.03 34.12 29.22
N SER A 17 13.44 34.29 27.96
CA SER A 17 14.18 35.48 27.56
C SER A 17 13.69 35.96 26.21
N MET A 18 12.92 37.03 26.24
CA MET A 18 12.67 37.92 25.11
C MET A 18 13.89 38.85 24.91
N ALA A 19 14.28 39.09 23.70
CA ALA A 19 15.00 40.33 23.32
C ALA A 19 14.52 40.74 21.93
N ALA A 20 13.79 41.84 21.93
CA ALA A 20 13.46 42.66 20.79
C ALA A 20 14.55 43.72 20.59
N CYS A 21 14.75 44.18 19.36
CA CYS A 21 15.13 45.53 18.90
C CYS A 21 15.60 45.40 17.47
N SER A 22 15.15 46.06 16.53
CA SER A 22 14.70 47.42 16.21
C SER A 22 15.40 47.90 14.91
N SER A 23 14.61 48.25 13.95
CA SER A 23 14.66 49.39 13.01
C SER A 23 15.92 49.72 12.16
N GLY A 24 15.61 50.04 10.88
CA GLY A 24 16.43 50.83 9.97
C GLY A 24 16.07 50.53 8.50
N SER A 25 15.17 51.13 7.92
CA SER A 25 14.87 52.27 7.08
C SER A 25 15.82 52.54 5.90
N THR A 26 15.16 52.70 4.72
CA THR A 26 15.49 53.50 3.49
C THR A 26 16.56 52.95 2.55
N ALA A 27 16.24 52.69 1.28
CA ALA A 27 16.05 53.67 0.24
C ALA A 27 15.67 53.04 -1.11
N ALA A 28 14.81 53.69 -1.79
CA ALA A 28 14.38 53.42 -3.16
C ALA A 28 15.51 53.67 -4.18
N THR A 29 15.52 52.91 -5.26
CA THR A 29 15.98 53.43 -6.55
C THR A 29 15.19 52.78 -7.68
N THR A 30 14.53 53.62 -8.38
CA THR A 30 13.77 53.47 -9.60
C THR A 30 14.71 53.29 -10.80
N ALA A 31 14.40 52.40 -11.72
CA ALA A 31 14.70 52.51 -13.15
C ALA A 31 13.90 51.42 -13.87
N GLU A 32 12.89 51.79 -14.47
CA GLU A 32 12.42 52.06 -15.82
C GLU A 32 12.83 51.01 -16.89
N THR A 33 11.75 50.43 -17.44
CA THR A 33 11.38 50.30 -18.85
C THR A 33 12.17 49.40 -19.77
N LYS A 34 11.54 48.34 -20.24
CA LYS A 34 11.18 48.21 -21.65
C LYS A 34 10.14 47.12 -21.89
N ALA A 35 9.02 47.55 -22.42
CA ALA A 35 8.01 46.75 -23.06
C ALA A 35 8.57 46.14 -24.35
N SER A 36 8.19 44.90 -24.62
CA SER A 36 8.14 44.38 -25.98
C SER A 36 6.87 43.57 -26.13
N GLU A 37 6.11 44.03 -27.09
CA GLU A 37 4.82 43.56 -27.55
C GLU A 37 4.85 42.15 -28.09
N ALA A 38 3.67 41.54 -27.92
CA ALA A 38 2.89 40.78 -28.88
C ALA A 38 3.42 39.43 -29.36
N GLU A 39 2.66 38.41 -29.20
CA GLU A 39 1.69 38.00 -30.22
C GLU A 39 0.73 36.97 -29.63
N THR A 40 -0.52 37.34 -29.70
CA THR A 40 -1.67 36.47 -29.48
C THR A 40 -1.76 35.52 -30.65
N THR A 41 -1.50 34.21 -30.39
CA THR A 41 -1.91 33.16 -31.33
C THR A 41 -2.98 32.34 -30.68
N THR A 42 -4.20 32.65 -31.06
CA THR A 42 -5.40 31.83 -30.84
C THR A 42 -5.23 30.54 -31.62
N VAL A 43 -5.13 29.41 -30.94
CA VAL A 43 -5.32 28.12 -31.59
C VAL A 43 -6.57 27.46 -30.99
N ALA A 44 -7.46 27.18 -31.92
CA ALA A 44 -8.78 26.63 -31.73
C ALA A 44 -8.76 25.30 -30.97
N ALA A 45 -9.74 25.18 -30.06
CA ALA A 45 -10.12 23.92 -29.48
C ALA A 45 -10.61 22.96 -30.58
N SER A 46 -9.82 21.94 -30.86
CA SER A 46 -10.28 20.77 -31.61
C SER A 46 -10.63 19.70 -30.58
N SER A 47 -11.93 19.48 -30.46
CA SER A 47 -12.51 18.34 -29.78
C SER A 47 -12.22 17.09 -30.62
N GLU A 48 -11.19 16.34 -30.26
CA GLU A 48 -11.00 14.99 -30.80
C GLU A 48 -11.51 13.95 -29.81
N LYS A 49 -12.53 13.27 -30.29
CA LYS A 49 -13.16 12.05 -29.86
C LYS A 49 -12.11 11.04 -29.42
N ALA A 50 -12.27 10.53 -28.17
CA ALA A 50 -11.51 9.39 -27.68
C ALA A 50 -11.78 8.19 -28.64
N GLU A 51 -10.79 7.83 -29.41
CA GLU A 51 -10.75 6.55 -30.11
C GLU A 51 -10.25 5.51 -29.11
N GLU A 52 -11.09 4.51 -28.97
CA GLU A 52 -10.81 3.24 -28.33
C GLU A 52 -9.51 2.66 -28.91
N THR A 53 -8.40 2.84 -28.19
CA THR A 53 -7.13 2.26 -28.60
C THR A 53 -7.16 0.79 -28.20
N THR A 54 -7.59 -0.06 -29.12
CA THR A 54 -7.26 -1.48 -29.05
C THR A 54 -5.75 -1.57 -29.02
N ALA A 55 -5.21 -2.11 -27.93
CA ALA A 55 -3.79 -2.39 -27.77
C ALA A 55 -3.36 -3.36 -28.89
N ALA A 56 -2.85 -2.78 -29.98
CA ALA A 56 -2.06 -3.49 -30.94
C ALA A 56 -0.67 -3.64 -30.31
N GLY A 57 -0.27 -4.87 -30.02
CA GLY A 57 1.05 -5.18 -29.46
C GLY A 57 2.15 -4.48 -30.25
N THR A 58 2.84 -3.57 -29.61
CA THR A 58 4.08 -3.00 -30.10
C THR A 58 5.17 -4.03 -29.86
N GLU A 59 5.70 -4.61 -30.95
CA GLU A 59 6.93 -5.40 -30.86
C GLU A 59 8.01 -4.53 -30.19
N GLY A 60 8.49 -4.96 -28.99
CA GLY A 60 9.61 -4.33 -28.31
C GLY A 60 9.27 -3.38 -27.14
N GLY A 61 8.04 -3.42 -26.58
CA GLY A 61 7.71 -2.72 -25.32
C GLY A 61 8.11 -3.53 -24.08
N THR A 62 8.04 -2.89 -22.91
CA THR A 62 8.25 -3.53 -21.60
C THR A 62 6.90 -3.72 -20.92
N LEU A 63 6.67 -4.87 -20.30
CA LEU A 63 5.57 -5.11 -19.35
C LEU A 63 6.10 -4.93 -17.94
N ILE A 64 5.69 -3.85 -17.29
CA ILE A 64 6.06 -3.52 -15.90
C ILE A 64 4.97 -4.05 -14.98
N VAL A 65 5.31 -5.05 -14.17
CA VAL A 65 4.37 -5.76 -13.29
C VAL A 65 4.57 -5.30 -11.86
N GLY A 66 3.55 -4.66 -11.29
CA GLY A 66 3.51 -4.26 -9.89
C GLY A 66 3.13 -5.43 -8.99
N PHE A 67 3.87 -5.61 -7.90
CA PHE A 67 3.64 -6.70 -6.95
C PHE A 67 4.15 -6.36 -5.55
N ASP A 68 3.57 -6.99 -4.53
CA ASP A 68 4.07 -6.97 -3.16
C ASP A 68 5.20 -8.01 -3.02
N GLN A 69 6.40 -7.55 -2.67
CA GLN A 69 7.56 -8.43 -2.51
C GLN A 69 7.57 -9.24 -1.20
N ASP A 70 6.61 -8.97 -0.32
CA ASP A 70 6.47 -9.61 0.99
C ASP A 70 5.25 -10.55 1.02
N PHE A 71 4.88 -11.12 -0.15
CA PHE A 71 3.72 -12.00 -0.32
C PHE A 71 4.09 -13.37 -0.94
N PRO A 72 4.95 -14.18 -0.30
CA PRO A 72 5.23 -15.54 -0.76
C PRO A 72 3.98 -16.43 -0.62
N PRO A 73 3.76 -17.39 -1.55
CA PRO A 73 4.62 -17.79 -2.65
C PRO A 73 4.34 -17.05 -3.98
N MET A 74 3.51 -16.00 -3.97
CA MET A 74 3.04 -15.35 -5.19
C MET A 74 4.09 -14.40 -5.78
N GLY A 75 4.66 -13.49 -4.97
CA GLY A 75 5.73 -12.58 -5.33
C GLY A 75 6.61 -12.30 -4.11
N PHE A 76 7.91 -12.52 -4.22
CA PHE A 76 8.82 -12.30 -3.11
C PHE A 76 10.28 -12.18 -3.55
N LEU A 77 11.15 -11.72 -2.64
CA LEU A 77 12.60 -11.71 -2.86
C LEU A 77 13.17 -13.09 -2.50
N GLY A 78 13.71 -13.79 -3.48
CA GLY A 78 14.33 -15.09 -3.30
C GLY A 78 15.71 -15.01 -2.60
N ASP A 79 16.23 -16.16 -2.16
CA ASP A 79 17.52 -16.26 -1.47
C ASP A 79 18.70 -15.78 -2.32
N ASN A 80 18.56 -15.77 -3.64
CA ASN A 80 19.55 -15.28 -4.59
C ASN A 80 19.51 -13.75 -4.77
N GLY A 81 18.58 -13.06 -4.09
CA GLY A 81 18.39 -11.62 -4.20
C GLY A 81 17.63 -11.18 -5.45
N GLU A 82 16.99 -12.11 -6.18
CA GLU A 82 16.13 -11.83 -7.32
C GLU A 82 14.66 -12.00 -6.94
N TYR A 83 13.79 -11.25 -7.60
CA TYR A 83 12.34 -11.41 -7.41
C TYR A 83 11.85 -12.67 -8.11
N THR A 84 11.06 -13.45 -7.40
CA THR A 84 10.51 -14.74 -7.83
C THR A 84 9.12 -14.96 -7.25
N GLY A 85 8.47 -16.04 -7.62
CA GLY A 85 7.16 -16.45 -7.12
C GLY A 85 6.25 -16.87 -8.27
N PHE A 86 5.15 -17.52 -7.90
CA PHE A 86 4.22 -18.10 -8.87
C PHE A 86 3.70 -17.04 -9.86
N ASP A 87 3.27 -15.88 -9.37
CA ASP A 87 2.72 -14.83 -10.20
C ASP A 87 3.78 -14.15 -11.08
N LEU A 88 4.98 -13.94 -10.54
CA LEU A 88 6.07 -13.32 -11.29
C LEU A 88 6.58 -14.24 -12.42
N GLU A 89 6.67 -15.55 -12.17
CA GLU A 89 7.04 -16.52 -13.21
C GLU A 89 5.96 -16.61 -14.30
N LEU A 90 4.68 -16.55 -13.90
CA LEU A 90 3.55 -16.52 -14.83
C LEU A 90 3.55 -15.24 -15.67
N ALA A 91 3.78 -14.09 -15.06
CA ALA A 91 3.87 -12.79 -15.74
C ALA A 91 5.05 -12.74 -16.73
N GLN A 92 6.19 -13.29 -16.33
CA GLN A 92 7.36 -13.40 -17.21
C GLN A 92 7.07 -14.26 -18.46
N GLU A 93 6.38 -15.39 -18.28
CA GLU A 93 5.99 -16.26 -19.41
C GLU A 93 4.97 -15.55 -20.33
N VAL A 94 4.06 -14.75 -19.76
CA VAL A 94 3.11 -13.94 -20.56
C VAL A 94 3.84 -12.85 -21.34
N ALA A 95 4.74 -12.09 -20.72
CA ALA A 95 5.54 -11.07 -21.42
C ALA A 95 6.31 -11.69 -22.60
N LYS A 96 6.96 -12.84 -22.36
CA LYS A 96 7.68 -13.59 -23.41
C LYS A 96 6.77 -14.00 -24.58
N ARG A 97 5.56 -14.47 -24.31
CA ARG A 97 4.59 -14.86 -25.36
C ARG A 97 4.08 -13.67 -26.15
N LEU A 98 4.02 -12.51 -25.52
CA LEU A 98 3.61 -11.26 -26.16
C LEU A 98 4.76 -10.56 -26.89
N GLY A 99 6.00 -11.05 -26.78
CA GLY A 99 7.19 -10.41 -27.36
C GLY A 99 7.60 -9.13 -26.65
N LEU A 100 7.26 -9.01 -25.35
CA LEU A 100 7.60 -7.88 -24.49
C LEU A 100 8.79 -8.21 -23.59
N GLU A 101 9.56 -7.19 -23.24
CA GLU A 101 10.49 -7.26 -22.12
C GLU A 101 9.69 -7.34 -20.81
N TYR A 102 10.20 -8.05 -19.81
CA TYR A 102 9.56 -8.18 -18.49
C TYR A 102 10.32 -7.39 -17.45
N GLN A 103 9.59 -6.62 -16.63
CA GLN A 103 10.12 -5.93 -15.47
C GLN A 103 9.23 -6.17 -14.25
N ALA A 104 9.79 -6.78 -13.19
CA ALA A 104 9.14 -6.84 -11.89
C ALA A 104 9.38 -5.52 -11.14
N GLN A 105 8.30 -4.89 -10.67
CA GLN A 105 8.35 -3.63 -9.93
C GLN A 105 7.73 -3.85 -8.54
N PRO A 106 8.54 -3.95 -7.46
CA PRO A 106 8.00 -4.03 -6.11
C PRO A 106 7.31 -2.71 -5.76
N ILE A 107 6.14 -2.82 -5.16
CA ILE A 107 5.33 -1.68 -4.71
C ILE A 107 4.89 -1.88 -3.26
N ALA A 108 4.61 -0.79 -2.54
CA ALA A 108 3.84 -0.87 -1.31
C ALA A 108 2.39 -1.22 -1.67
N TRP A 109 1.80 -2.19 -0.97
CA TRP A 109 0.49 -2.71 -1.37
C TRP A 109 -0.63 -1.66 -1.30
N ASP A 110 -0.59 -0.80 -0.31
CA ASP A 110 -1.52 0.33 -0.13
C ASP A 110 -1.35 1.45 -1.17
N ALA A 111 -0.24 1.44 -1.94
CA ALA A 111 0.02 2.39 -3.02
C ALA A 111 -0.32 1.86 -4.42
N LYS A 112 -0.81 0.61 -4.55
CA LYS A 112 -1.02 -0.08 -5.84
C LYS A 112 -1.84 0.70 -6.85
N ASP A 113 -2.90 1.37 -6.39
CA ASP A 113 -3.80 2.13 -7.26
C ASP A 113 -3.08 3.36 -7.82
N MET A 114 -2.36 4.08 -6.97
CA MET A 114 -1.56 5.23 -7.38
C MET A 114 -0.46 4.85 -8.38
N GLU A 115 0.22 3.72 -8.15
CA GLU A 115 1.25 3.21 -9.06
C GLU A 115 0.68 2.84 -10.44
N LEU A 116 -0.51 2.22 -10.45
CA LEU A 116 -1.22 1.88 -11.68
C LEU A 116 -1.74 3.13 -12.42
N GLU A 117 -2.42 4.04 -11.71
CA GLU A 117 -2.98 5.25 -12.29
C GLU A 117 -1.91 6.22 -12.83
N SER A 118 -0.76 6.28 -12.18
CA SER A 118 0.36 7.11 -12.64
C SER A 118 1.13 6.52 -13.83
N GLY A 119 0.87 5.24 -14.16
CA GLY A 119 1.58 4.52 -15.21
C GLY A 119 3.00 4.11 -14.83
N ASN A 120 3.32 4.05 -13.55
CA ASN A 120 4.59 3.50 -13.06
C ASN A 120 4.65 1.98 -13.25
N ILE A 121 3.48 1.33 -13.26
CA ILE A 121 3.28 -0.08 -13.57
C ILE A 121 2.19 -0.22 -14.65
N ASP A 122 2.28 -1.26 -15.46
CA ASP A 122 1.28 -1.56 -16.49
C ASP A 122 0.14 -2.42 -15.97
N CYS A 123 0.42 -3.24 -14.97
CA CYS A 123 -0.59 -4.07 -14.30
C CYS A 123 -0.15 -4.44 -12.88
N ILE A 124 -1.14 -4.80 -12.05
CA ILE A 124 -0.95 -5.43 -10.75
C ILE A 124 -1.09 -6.94 -10.94
N TRP A 125 -0.10 -7.72 -10.49
CA TRP A 125 -0.16 -9.18 -10.56
C TRP A 125 0.46 -9.82 -9.32
N ASN A 126 -0.37 -10.17 -8.35
CA ASN A 126 0.07 -10.58 -7.01
C ASN A 126 -1.00 -11.35 -6.22
N GLY A 127 -1.63 -12.37 -6.81
CA GLY A 127 -2.78 -13.03 -6.17
C GLY A 127 -3.93 -12.06 -5.91
N PHE A 128 -4.06 -11.02 -6.72
CA PHE A 128 -4.96 -9.91 -6.48
C PHE A 128 -6.43 -10.33 -6.56
N THR A 129 -7.12 -10.27 -5.43
CA THR A 129 -8.51 -10.73 -5.31
C THR A 129 -9.46 -9.79 -6.02
N MET A 130 -10.23 -10.33 -6.97
CA MET A 130 -11.23 -9.60 -7.75
C MET A 130 -12.50 -9.30 -6.96
N THR A 131 -12.89 -10.20 -6.06
CA THR A 131 -14.15 -10.10 -5.30
C THR A 131 -14.24 -8.78 -4.53
N GLY A 132 -15.33 -8.03 -4.75
CA GLY A 132 -15.58 -6.72 -4.16
C GLY A 132 -14.88 -5.56 -4.86
N ARG A 133 -14.17 -5.82 -5.98
CA ARG A 133 -13.42 -4.83 -6.78
C ARG A 133 -13.68 -4.98 -8.28
N GLU A 134 -14.77 -5.65 -8.65
CA GLU A 134 -15.08 -6.02 -10.04
C GLU A 134 -15.18 -4.80 -10.95
N ASP A 135 -15.69 -3.69 -10.43
CA ASP A 135 -15.91 -2.44 -11.16
C ASP A 135 -14.71 -1.47 -11.08
N ASP A 136 -13.70 -1.75 -10.24
CA ASP A 136 -12.60 -0.82 -9.98
C ASP A 136 -11.46 -0.98 -10.99
N TYR A 137 -11.34 -2.16 -11.62
CA TYR A 137 -10.24 -2.51 -12.51
C TYR A 137 -10.70 -3.21 -13.78
N THR A 138 -9.83 -3.22 -14.78
CA THR A 138 -9.97 -4.14 -15.92
C THR A 138 -9.30 -5.46 -15.59
N TRP A 139 -10.09 -6.51 -15.41
CA TRP A 139 -9.61 -7.80 -14.95
C TRP A 139 -9.32 -8.78 -16.08
N THR A 140 -8.35 -9.64 -15.86
CA THR A 140 -8.20 -10.88 -16.64
C THR A 140 -9.27 -11.89 -16.20
N LYS A 141 -9.30 -13.07 -16.83
CA LYS A 141 -10.06 -14.20 -16.27
C LYS A 141 -9.35 -14.65 -14.98
N PRO A 142 -10.12 -15.04 -13.94
CA PRO A 142 -9.52 -15.63 -12.75
C PRO A 142 -8.71 -16.88 -13.11
N TYR A 143 -7.50 -16.96 -12.57
CA TYR A 143 -6.60 -18.08 -12.80
C TYR A 143 -6.42 -18.97 -11.57
N MET A 144 -6.88 -18.52 -10.40
CA MET A 144 -6.76 -19.21 -9.13
C MET A 144 -7.98 -18.89 -8.25
N ALA A 145 -8.40 -19.86 -7.43
CA ALA A 145 -9.37 -19.63 -6.35
C ALA A 145 -8.64 -19.06 -5.13
N ASN A 146 -9.29 -18.16 -4.42
CA ASN A 146 -8.79 -17.58 -3.18
C ASN A 146 -9.89 -17.57 -2.11
N THR A 147 -9.50 -17.68 -0.85
CA THR A 147 -10.40 -17.62 0.30
C THR A 147 -9.73 -16.84 1.43
N GLN A 148 -10.49 -16.00 2.12
CA GLN A 148 -10.01 -15.32 3.31
C GLN A 148 -10.08 -16.23 4.53
N VAL A 149 -9.00 -16.29 5.31
CA VAL A 149 -8.88 -17.12 6.50
C VAL A 149 -8.28 -16.35 7.68
N PHE A 150 -8.40 -16.92 8.87
CA PHE A 150 -7.64 -16.49 10.04
C PHE A 150 -6.53 -17.50 10.32
N VAL A 151 -5.31 -17.02 10.36
CA VAL A 151 -4.13 -17.77 10.77
C VAL A 151 -3.86 -17.48 12.24
N VAL A 152 -3.68 -18.53 13.04
CA VAL A 152 -3.43 -18.46 14.47
C VAL A 152 -2.29 -19.42 14.86
N ARG A 153 -1.64 -19.15 15.97
CA ARG A 153 -0.66 -20.13 16.51
C ARG A 153 -1.35 -21.42 16.92
N ASN A 154 -0.69 -22.55 16.72
CA ASN A 154 -1.22 -23.89 17.07
C ASN A 154 -1.57 -24.04 18.55
N ASP A 155 -0.90 -23.29 19.42
CA ASP A 155 -1.08 -23.31 20.87
C ASP A 155 -2.02 -22.21 21.39
N SER A 156 -2.63 -21.44 20.52
CA SER A 156 -3.49 -20.29 20.88
C SER A 156 -4.82 -20.67 21.54
N GLY A 157 -5.30 -21.91 21.29
CA GLY A 157 -6.62 -22.37 21.72
C GLY A 157 -7.78 -21.66 21.00
N ILE A 158 -7.50 -20.91 19.93
CA ILE A 158 -8.54 -20.25 19.11
C ILE A 158 -9.11 -21.28 18.13
N GLU A 159 -10.40 -21.58 18.26
CA GLU A 159 -11.13 -22.47 17.38
C GLU A 159 -12.30 -21.71 16.74
N GLY A 160 -12.25 -21.56 15.40
CA GLY A 160 -13.27 -20.86 14.63
C GLY A 160 -13.39 -19.35 14.94
N LYS A 161 -14.34 -18.70 14.29
CA LYS A 161 -14.54 -17.25 14.40
C LYS A 161 -14.93 -16.79 15.81
N ASP A 162 -15.69 -17.60 16.55
CA ASP A 162 -16.11 -17.26 17.91
C ASP A 162 -14.93 -17.16 18.89
N GLY A 163 -13.85 -17.89 18.62
CA GLY A 163 -12.60 -17.83 19.39
C GLY A 163 -11.83 -16.52 19.26
N LEU A 164 -12.21 -15.68 18.31
CA LEU A 164 -11.57 -14.37 18.07
C LEU A 164 -12.15 -13.26 18.97
N ALA A 165 -13.21 -13.51 19.72
CA ALA A 165 -13.80 -12.54 20.63
C ALA A 165 -12.77 -12.08 21.67
N GLY A 166 -12.57 -10.74 21.78
CA GLY A 166 -11.60 -10.14 22.67
C GLY A 166 -10.13 -10.29 22.25
N LYS A 167 -9.85 -10.84 21.06
CA LYS A 167 -8.51 -11.06 20.52
C LYS A 167 -8.01 -9.89 19.70
N VAL A 168 -6.70 -9.75 19.60
CA VAL A 168 -6.05 -8.81 18.69
C VAL A 168 -5.89 -9.49 17.35
N VAL A 169 -6.57 -8.96 16.33
CA VAL A 169 -6.54 -9.45 14.95
C VAL A 169 -5.81 -8.43 14.09
N GLU A 170 -4.98 -8.91 13.18
CA GLU A 170 -4.23 -8.07 12.25
C GLU A 170 -4.47 -8.50 10.81
N CYS A 171 -4.40 -7.55 9.88
CA CYS A 171 -4.40 -7.81 8.44
C CYS A 171 -3.51 -6.80 7.73
N GLN A 172 -3.16 -7.08 6.48
CA GLN A 172 -2.47 -6.10 5.66
C GLN A 172 -3.42 -4.96 5.28
N ALA A 173 -2.93 -3.73 5.32
CA ALA A 173 -3.67 -2.55 4.91
C ALA A 173 -4.08 -2.66 3.43
N ASP A 174 -5.31 -2.26 3.13
CA ASP A 174 -5.90 -2.25 1.79
C ASP A 174 -5.91 -3.62 1.07
N SER A 175 -5.87 -4.70 1.88
CA SER A 175 -6.01 -6.09 1.41
C SER A 175 -7.46 -6.49 1.24
N SER A 176 -7.69 -7.64 0.59
CA SER A 176 -9.01 -8.27 0.52
C SER A 176 -9.49 -8.77 1.88
N ALA A 177 -8.57 -9.15 2.78
CA ALA A 177 -8.89 -9.49 4.15
C ALA A 177 -9.45 -8.28 4.91
N GLU A 178 -8.81 -7.13 4.80
CA GLU A 178 -9.30 -5.90 5.42
C GLU A 178 -10.69 -5.51 4.89
N ALA A 179 -10.91 -5.61 3.56
CA ALA A 179 -12.20 -5.35 2.95
C ALA A 179 -13.29 -6.29 3.49
N ALA A 180 -13.02 -7.60 3.53
CA ALA A 180 -13.94 -8.59 4.07
C ALA A 180 -14.26 -8.37 5.55
N LEU A 181 -13.29 -7.92 6.34
CA LEU A 181 -13.51 -7.57 7.74
C LEU A 181 -14.37 -6.31 7.92
N LYS A 182 -14.22 -5.31 7.04
CA LYS A 182 -15.07 -4.10 7.03
C LYS A 182 -16.52 -4.43 6.68
N GLU A 183 -16.76 -5.47 5.87
CA GLU A 183 -18.10 -5.93 5.51
C GLU A 183 -18.77 -6.81 6.57
N ASP A 184 -18.04 -7.30 7.57
CA ASP A 184 -18.54 -8.12 8.68
C ASP A 184 -18.39 -7.38 10.04
N PRO A 185 -19.16 -6.28 10.27
CA PRO A 185 -19.08 -5.50 11.50
C PRO A 185 -19.53 -6.30 12.74
N ASP A 186 -20.39 -7.29 12.56
CA ASP A 186 -20.84 -8.15 13.66
C ASP A 186 -19.66 -8.97 14.19
N LEU A 187 -18.83 -9.51 13.33
CA LEU A 187 -17.62 -10.22 13.72
C LEU A 187 -16.57 -9.26 14.28
N THR A 188 -16.24 -8.19 13.54
CA THR A 188 -15.14 -7.29 13.91
C THR A 188 -15.39 -6.55 15.22
N SER A 189 -16.65 -6.25 15.57
CA SER A 189 -17.02 -5.66 16.86
C SER A 189 -16.74 -6.57 18.06
N THR A 190 -16.56 -7.87 17.84
CA THR A 190 -16.21 -8.82 18.92
C THR A 190 -14.72 -8.83 19.23
N PHE A 191 -13.87 -8.35 18.32
CA PHE A 191 -12.43 -8.33 18.52
C PHE A 191 -12.03 -7.39 19.66
N GLY A 192 -10.95 -7.70 20.35
CA GLY A 192 -10.33 -6.79 21.31
C GLY A 192 -9.71 -5.61 20.59
N GLN A 193 -9.08 -5.87 19.44
CA GLN A 193 -8.52 -4.85 18.54
C GLN A 193 -8.39 -5.42 17.13
N LEU A 194 -8.62 -4.57 16.13
CA LEU A 194 -8.24 -4.82 14.73
C LEU A 194 -7.10 -3.88 14.37
N LEU A 195 -5.98 -4.45 13.92
CA LEU A 195 -4.78 -3.74 13.48
C LEU A 195 -4.56 -3.94 11.99
N THR A 196 -3.86 -2.99 11.38
CA THR A 196 -3.37 -3.11 10.02
C THR A 196 -1.86 -2.91 9.99
N THR A 197 -1.18 -3.70 9.17
CA THR A 197 0.25 -3.61 8.90
C THR A 197 0.52 -3.40 7.41
N ALA A 198 1.74 -3.04 7.05
CA ALA A 198 2.11 -2.80 5.66
C ALA A 198 2.22 -4.10 4.85
N ASP A 199 2.67 -5.19 5.48
CA ASP A 199 2.97 -6.45 4.82
C ASP A 199 2.70 -7.65 5.73
N TYR A 200 2.55 -8.84 5.13
CA TYR A 200 2.26 -10.07 5.87
C TYR A 200 3.50 -10.67 6.56
N ASN A 201 4.73 -10.37 6.12
CA ASN A 201 5.92 -10.81 6.85
C ASN A 201 5.96 -10.16 8.24
N THR A 202 5.63 -8.87 8.33
CA THR A 202 5.47 -8.16 9.60
C THR A 202 4.35 -8.77 10.45
N ALA A 203 3.18 -9.04 9.85
CA ALA A 203 2.06 -9.67 10.56
C ALA A 203 2.44 -11.03 11.15
N PHE A 204 3.17 -11.87 10.39
CA PHE A 204 3.65 -13.15 10.89
C PHE A 204 4.65 -13.01 12.04
N MET A 205 5.54 -12.03 11.99
CA MET A 205 6.45 -11.73 13.10
C MET A 205 5.68 -11.33 14.36
N ASP A 206 4.64 -10.52 14.23
CA ASP A 206 3.78 -10.08 15.33
C ASP A 206 2.98 -11.26 15.91
N LEU A 207 2.49 -12.16 15.07
CA LEU A 207 1.82 -13.38 15.50
C LEU A 207 2.78 -14.32 16.27
N GLU A 208 3.99 -14.53 15.77
CA GLU A 208 5.00 -15.37 16.42
C GLU A 208 5.43 -14.81 17.77
N GLN A 209 5.62 -13.50 17.88
CA GLN A 209 5.98 -12.82 19.12
C GLN A 209 4.82 -12.71 20.12
N GLY A 210 3.59 -12.95 19.66
CA GLY A 210 2.37 -12.85 20.48
C GLY A 210 1.88 -11.41 20.66
N SER A 211 2.31 -10.48 19.82
CA SER A 211 1.79 -9.11 19.78
C SER A 211 0.36 -9.10 19.25
N VAL A 212 0.03 -10.05 18.37
CA VAL A 212 -1.31 -10.32 17.86
C VAL A 212 -1.71 -11.77 18.10
N ASP A 213 -3.00 -12.06 18.14
CA ASP A 213 -3.55 -13.40 18.37
C ASP A 213 -3.87 -14.11 17.04
N ALA A 214 -4.23 -13.37 16.01
CA ALA A 214 -4.61 -13.89 14.69
C ALA A 214 -4.26 -12.93 13.57
N ILE A 215 -4.02 -13.47 12.37
CA ILE A 215 -3.87 -12.71 11.12
C ILE A 215 -5.03 -13.09 10.20
N ALA A 216 -5.73 -12.08 9.64
CA ALA A 216 -6.66 -12.29 8.55
C ALA A 216 -5.93 -12.12 7.21
N MET A 217 -6.00 -13.12 6.33
CA MET A 217 -5.25 -13.14 5.09
C MET A 217 -5.85 -14.10 4.06
N ASP A 218 -5.28 -14.06 2.86
CA ASP A 218 -5.58 -15.02 1.80
C ASP A 218 -5.01 -16.40 2.13
N VAL A 219 -5.75 -17.46 1.74
CA VAL A 219 -5.20 -18.81 1.59
C VAL A 219 -5.13 -19.14 0.12
N ILE A 220 -3.93 -19.38 -0.38
CA ILE A 220 -3.64 -19.63 -1.78
C ILE A 220 -3.07 -21.03 -1.93
#